data_13f01ea4dc827659651e9b5c3103f407
#
_entry.id   13f01ea4dc827659651e9b5c3103f407
#
_cell.length_a   1.000
_cell.length_b   1.000
_cell.length_c   1.000
_cell.angle_alpha   90.00
_cell.angle_beta   90.00
_cell.angle_gamma   90.00
#
_symmetry.space_group_name_H-M   'P 1'
#
loop_
_entity.id
_entity.type
_entity.pdbx_description
1 polymer ?
#
loop_
_entity_poly.entity_id
_entity_poly.type
_entity_poly.pdbx_seq_one_letter_code
_entity_poly.pdbx_strand_id
1 'polypeptide(L)'
;SVSINKNIPVFGGLGGGTGNAASILKVLLKGKISKSLLNKAESIIGTDLRLFFWNQGFLSNLKNITYFRKKKLFFILVKPNIRCSTKEIYSKVRKYSKKQLLSQNKINTKNKFINVISQENNDLQSIVEKKYPIIKKLLIAIRDEKGCCFSRMTGSGSVCYGLFKDQITAKKALNKLKIKFPSFWFSFAKTV
;
A
#
# COMPACT_ATOMS: atom_id res chain seq x y z
N SER A 1 -17.05 0.91 24.68
CA SER A 1 -17.37 1.39 23.31
C SER A 1 -16.09 1.70 22.55
N VAL A 2 -16.11 1.59 21.23
CA VAL A 2 -15.01 1.95 20.35
C VAL A 2 -15.51 2.99 19.34
N SER A 3 -14.82 4.13 19.26
CA SER A 3 -15.08 5.17 18.25
C SER A 3 -13.92 5.23 17.26
N ILE A 4 -14.23 5.27 15.98
CA ILE A 4 -13.24 5.31 14.89
C ILE A 4 -13.42 6.59 14.08
N ASN A 5 -12.47 7.51 14.19
CA ASN A 5 -12.40 8.67 13.30
C ASN A 5 -11.60 8.29 12.04
N LYS A 6 -12.27 8.18 10.90
CA LYS A 6 -11.71 7.64 9.67
C LYS A 6 -11.17 8.74 8.77
N ASN A 7 -9.86 8.96 8.79
CA ASN A 7 -9.15 9.93 7.94
C ASN A 7 -8.59 9.31 6.64
N ILE A 8 -8.56 7.97 6.55
CA ILE A 8 -8.15 7.25 5.34
C ILE A 8 -9.41 6.97 4.51
N PRO A 9 -9.43 7.34 3.23
CA PRO A 9 -10.60 7.16 2.39
C PRO A 9 -10.95 5.67 2.19
N VAL A 10 -12.24 5.38 2.22
CA VAL A 10 -12.76 4.04 1.88
C VAL A 10 -12.57 3.74 0.39
N PHE A 11 -12.57 2.45 0.02
CA PHE A 11 -12.32 1.99 -1.36
C PHE A 11 -11.00 2.50 -1.94
N GLY A 12 -9.96 2.61 -1.09
CA GLY A 12 -8.63 3.07 -1.50
C GLY A 12 -7.60 1.96 -1.73
N GLY A 13 -7.90 0.72 -1.37
CA GLY A 13 -6.89 -0.37 -1.43
C GLY A 13 -5.77 -0.23 -0.39
N LEU A 14 -6.00 0.55 0.69
CA LEU A 14 -5.02 0.81 1.75
C LEU A 14 -5.17 -0.10 2.99
N GLY A 15 -6.03 -1.09 2.94
CA GLY A 15 -6.27 -1.97 4.09
C GLY A 15 -6.85 -1.26 5.32
N GLY A 16 -7.54 -0.13 5.15
CA GLY A 16 -7.99 0.70 6.27
C GLY A 16 -8.91 -0.01 7.26
N GLY A 17 -9.80 -0.91 6.79
CA GLY A 17 -10.63 -1.75 7.66
C GLY A 17 -9.79 -2.72 8.49
N THR A 18 -8.88 -3.43 7.84
CA THR A 18 -7.94 -4.38 8.46
C THR A 18 -7.02 -3.66 9.46
N GLY A 19 -6.54 -2.45 9.12
CA GLY A 19 -5.73 -1.64 10.03
C GLY A 19 -6.49 -1.20 11.28
N ASN A 20 -7.77 -0.83 11.15
CA ASN A 20 -8.62 -0.53 12.30
C ASN A 20 -8.81 -1.74 13.21
N ALA A 21 -9.09 -2.91 12.64
CA ALA A 21 -9.22 -4.16 13.38
C ALA A 21 -7.92 -4.52 14.11
N ALA A 22 -6.77 -4.38 13.44
CA ALA A 22 -5.46 -4.60 14.07
C ALA A 22 -5.22 -3.64 15.24
N SER A 23 -5.58 -2.36 15.08
CA SER A 23 -5.43 -1.35 16.14
C SER A 23 -6.28 -1.68 17.37
N ILE A 24 -7.54 -2.09 17.15
CA ILE A 24 -8.43 -2.52 18.23
C ILE A 24 -7.86 -3.76 18.94
N LEU A 25 -7.43 -4.78 18.19
CA LEU A 25 -6.83 -5.97 18.75
C LEU A 25 -5.57 -5.66 19.56
N LYS A 26 -4.71 -4.77 19.09
CA LYS A 26 -3.52 -4.33 19.82
C LYS A 26 -3.86 -3.69 21.18
N VAL A 27 -4.90 -2.86 21.23
CA VAL A 27 -5.36 -2.24 22.48
C VAL A 27 -5.93 -3.30 23.43
N LEU A 28 -6.86 -4.13 22.96
CA LEU A 28 -7.50 -5.17 23.78
C LEU A 28 -6.52 -6.20 24.31
N LEU A 29 -5.51 -6.55 23.54
CA LEU A 29 -4.51 -7.57 23.88
C LEU A 29 -3.21 -6.97 24.46
N LYS A 30 -3.23 -5.68 24.81
CA LYS A 30 -2.06 -4.96 25.33
C LYS A 30 -0.78 -5.18 24.48
N GLY A 31 -0.96 -5.17 23.16
CA GLY A 31 0.11 -5.38 22.18
C GLY A 31 0.59 -6.83 21.98
N LYS A 32 0.10 -7.78 22.77
CA LYS A 32 0.49 -9.20 22.70
C LYS A 32 -0.61 -10.02 22.03
N ILE A 33 -0.28 -10.64 20.89
CA ILE A 33 -1.20 -11.56 20.21
C ILE A 33 -0.53 -12.94 20.06
N SER A 34 -1.22 -13.99 20.49
CA SER A 34 -0.74 -15.36 20.27
C SER A 34 -0.91 -15.74 18.79
N LYS A 35 -0.07 -16.67 18.33
CA LYS A 35 -0.15 -17.18 16.94
C LYS A 35 -1.53 -17.81 16.65
N SER A 36 -2.10 -18.53 17.62
CA SER A 36 -3.44 -19.14 17.48
C SER A 36 -4.52 -18.08 17.31
N LEU A 37 -4.52 -17.05 18.18
CA LEU A 37 -5.50 -15.96 18.10
C LEU A 37 -5.35 -15.13 16.81
N LEU A 38 -4.11 -14.89 16.38
CA LEU A 38 -3.85 -14.20 15.11
C LEU A 38 -4.42 -14.99 13.92
N ASN A 39 -4.18 -16.31 13.87
CA ASN A 39 -4.72 -17.16 12.81
C ASN A 39 -6.27 -17.16 12.80
N LYS A 40 -6.90 -17.20 13.97
CA LYS A 40 -8.35 -17.10 14.11
C LYS A 40 -8.88 -15.73 13.64
N ALA A 41 -8.21 -14.66 14.01
CA ALA A 41 -8.57 -13.31 13.57
C ALA A 41 -8.41 -13.14 12.05
N GLU A 42 -7.36 -13.71 11.46
CA GLU A 42 -7.12 -13.69 10.01
C GLU A 42 -8.18 -14.43 9.20
N SER A 43 -8.71 -15.54 9.71
CA SER A 43 -9.79 -16.26 9.02
C SER A 43 -11.09 -15.46 8.92
N ILE A 44 -11.28 -14.49 9.82
CA ILE A 44 -12.49 -13.65 9.88
C ILE A 44 -12.25 -12.30 9.14
N ILE A 45 -11.10 -11.67 9.37
CA ILE A 45 -10.82 -10.29 8.91
C ILE A 45 -10.11 -10.29 7.56
N GLY A 46 -9.25 -11.29 7.31
CA GLY A 46 -8.43 -11.41 6.11
C GLY A 46 -6.93 -11.52 6.41
N THR A 47 -6.20 -12.13 5.48
CA THR A 47 -4.78 -12.48 5.62
C THR A 47 -3.84 -11.28 5.77
N ASP A 48 -4.24 -10.10 5.29
CA ASP A 48 -3.46 -8.87 5.42
C ASP A 48 -3.35 -8.37 6.88
N LEU A 49 -4.23 -8.89 7.78
CA LEU A 49 -4.22 -8.50 9.20
C LEU A 49 -2.84 -8.65 9.83
N ARG A 50 -2.16 -9.72 9.50
CA ARG A 50 -0.82 -10.05 9.97
C ARG A 50 0.20 -8.95 9.73
N LEU A 51 0.14 -8.25 8.57
CA LEU A 51 1.05 -7.18 8.22
C LEU A 51 0.98 -5.98 9.18
N PHE A 52 -0.17 -5.76 9.80
CA PHE A 52 -0.38 -4.64 10.72
C PHE A 52 0.19 -4.87 12.13
N PHE A 53 0.61 -6.09 12.47
CA PHE A 53 1.25 -6.37 13.75
C PHE A 53 2.76 -6.16 13.73
N TRP A 54 3.36 -5.97 12.56
CA TRP A 54 4.80 -5.76 12.39
C TRP A 54 5.08 -4.50 11.57
N ASN A 55 6.30 -3.97 11.70
CA ASN A 55 6.62 -2.67 11.11
C ASN A 55 6.84 -2.72 9.59
N GLN A 56 7.72 -3.59 9.12
CA GLN A 56 8.02 -3.77 7.70
C GLN A 56 8.29 -5.24 7.41
N GLY A 57 7.60 -5.76 6.42
CA GLY A 57 7.73 -7.16 6.04
C GLY A 57 7.13 -7.43 4.66
N PHE A 58 7.44 -8.59 4.17
CA PHE A 58 6.90 -9.14 2.93
C PHE A 58 6.08 -10.39 3.24
N LEU A 59 4.81 -10.39 2.86
CA LEU A 59 3.91 -11.52 3.05
C LEU A 59 3.98 -12.42 1.80
N SER A 60 4.48 -13.63 1.96
CA SER A 60 4.50 -14.65 0.92
C SER A 60 3.50 -15.76 1.23
N ASN A 61 2.87 -16.31 0.17
CA ASN A 61 1.90 -17.40 0.29
C ASN A 61 0.76 -17.15 1.29
N LEU A 62 0.39 -15.89 1.53
CA LEU A 62 -0.63 -15.48 2.49
C LEU A 62 -0.37 -15.93 3.94
N LYS A 63 0.78 -16.49 4.26
CA LYS A 63 1.10 -17.06 5.58
C LYS A 63 2.48 -16.67 6.12
N ASN A 64 3.47 -16.56 5.25
CA ASN A 64 4.85 -16.36 5.67
C ASN A 64 5.24 -14.90 5.55
N ILE A 65 5.68 -14.29 6.66
CA ILE A 65 6.23 -12.94 6.66
C ILE A 65 7.75 -13.01 6.75
N THR A 66 8.40 -12.38 5.79
CA THR A 66 9.84 -12.07 5.86
C THR A 66 9.98 -10.65 6.37
N TYR A 67 10.63 -10.47 7.51
CA TYR A 67 10.86 -9.17 8.12
C TYR A 67 12.10 -8.52 7.55
N PHE A 68 12.07 -7.19 7.45
CA PHE A 68 13.21 -6.41 7.02
C PHE A 68 13.67 -5.47 8.12
N ARG A 69 14.97 -5.13 8.09
CA ARG A 69 15.46 -4.00 8.85
C ARG A 69 14.72 -2.74 8.39
N LYS A 70 14.17 -1.97 9.34
CA LYS A 70 13.42 -0.74 9.06
C LYS A 70 14.16 0.19 8.10
N LYS A 71 13.46 0.67 7.11
CA LYS A 71 13.95 1.65 6.13
C LYS A 71 13.01 2.84 6.13
N LYS A 72 13.57 4.05 6.28
CA LYS A 72 12.80 5.28 6.20
C LYS A 72 12.48 5.59 4.74
N LEU A 73 11.21 5.43 4.38
CA LEU A 73 10.68 5.64 3.04
C LEU A 73 9.64 6.77 3.08
N PHE A 74 9.50 7.50 1.98
CA PHE A 74 8.60 8.65 1.86
C PHE A 74 7.65 8.43 0.69
N PHE A 75 6.37 8.62 0.95
CA PHE A 75 5.32 8.36 -0.03
C PHE A 75 4.41 9.58 -0.18
N ILE A 76 3.88 9.74 -1.37
CA ILE A 76 2.63 10.46 -1.57
C ILE A 76 1.55 9.44 -1.92
N LEU A 77 0.37 9.66 -1.40
CA LEU A 77 -0.83 8.86 -1.66
C LEU A 77 -1.85 9.77 -2.32
N VAL A 78 -2.42 9.34 -3.42
CA VAL A 78 -3.40 10.12 -4.17
C VAL A 78 -4.58 9.23 -4.52
N LYS A 79 -5.81 9.65 -4.16
CA LYS A 79 -7.03 8.92 -4.50
C LYS A 79 -7.91 9.78 -5.40
N PRO A 80 -8.16 9.36 -6.64
CA PRO A 80 -9.16 9.98 -7.50
C PRO A 80 -10.58 9.69 -6.99
N ASN A 81 -11.55 10.48 -7.43
CA ASN A 81 -12.96 10.33 -7.03
C ASN A 81 -13.66 9.16 -7.75
N ILE A 82 -13.02 8.00 -7.70
CA ILE A 82 -13.59 6.75 -8.22
C ILE A 82 -13.65 5.69 -7.12
N ARG A 83 -14.55 4.74 -7.28
CA ARG A 83 -14.71 3.57 -6.41
C ARG A 83 -14.35 2.31 -7.19
N CYS A 84 -13.37 1.56 -6.69
CA CYS A 84 -13.02 0.25 -7.24
C CYS A 84 -13.63 -0.84 -6.36
N SER A 85 -14.49 -1.65 -6.94
CA SER A 85 -15.00 -2.84 -6.25
C SER A 85 -13.90 -3.90 -6.22
N THR A 86 -13.42 -4.24 -5.04
CA THR A 86 -12.40 -5.28 -4.86
C THR A 86 -12.85 -6.59 -5.51
N LYS A 87 -14.10 -7.03 -5.26
CA LYS A 87 -14.67 -8.25 -5.82
C LYS A 87 -14.65 -8.23 -7.36
N GLU A 88 -15.08 -7.13 -7.97
CA GLU A 88 -15.11 -6.99 -9.43
C GLU A 88 -13.70 -7.00 -10.04
N ILE A 89 -12.74 -6.32 -9.40
CA ILE A 89 -11.37 -6.25 -9.94
C ILE A 89 -10.71 -7.63 -9.85
N TYR A 90 -10.83 -8.32 -8.73
CA TYR A 90 -10.28 -9.68 -8.58
C TYR A 90 -10.92 -10.70 -9.54
N SER A 91 -12.21 -10.60 -9.83
CA SER A 91 -12.87 -11.52 -10.78
C SER A 91 -12.39 -11.40 -12.23
N LYS A 92 -11.70 -10.28 -12.56
CA LYS A 92 -11.13 -10.03 -13.90
C LYS A 92 -9.67 -10.45 -14.04
N VAL A 93 -9.04 -10.94 -12.97
CA VAL A 93 -7.66 -11.42 -13.03
C VAL A 93 -7.60 -12.77 -13.72
N ARG A 94 -6.93 -12.83 -14.86
CA ARG A 94 -6.75 -14.09 -15.62
C ARG A 94 -5.44 -14.78 -15.30
N LYS A 95 -4.41 -14.02 -14.92
CA LYS A 95 -3.06 -14.53 -14.64
C LYS A 95 -2.39 -13.65 -13.59
N TYR A 96 -1.72 -14.28 -12.64
CA TYR A 96 -0.88 -13.59 -11.68
C TYR A 96 0.59 -13.60 -12.10
N SER A 97 1.32 -12.58 -11.72
CA SER A 97 2.77 -12.51 -11.92
C SER A 97 3.48 -13.69 -11.27
N LYS A 98 4.61 -14.09 -11.86
CA LYS A 98 5.45 -15.14 -11.26
C LYS A 98 5.95 -14.65 -9.90
N LYS A 99 5.91 -15.57 -8.92
CA LYS A 99 6.38 -15.31 -7.58
C LYS A 99 7.88 -14.99 -7.59
N GLN A 100 8.26 -13.84 -7.06
CA GLN A 100 9.66 -13.52 -6.79
C GLN A 100 10.02 -13.88 -5.35
N LEU A 101 11.16 -14.55 -5.17
CA LEU A 101 11.72 -14.83 -3.86
C LEU A 101 12.63 -13.68 -3.46
N LEU A 102 12.16 -12.85 -2.52
CA LEU A 102 12.98 -11.80 -1.93
C LEU A 102 13.95 -12.41 -0.90
N SER A 103 15.24 -12.45 -1.21
CA SER A 103 16.25 -12.78 -0.22
C SER A 103 16.67 -11.54 0.56
N GLN A 104 16.90 -11.67 1.88
CA GLN A 104 17.32 -10.55 2.74
C GLN A 104 18.63 -9.90 2.26
N ASN A 105 19.55 -10.68 1.69
CA ASN A 105 20.83 -10.20 1.17
C ASN A 105 20.68 -9.24 -0.01
N LYS A 106 19.60 -9.38 -0.79
CA LYS A 106 19.32 -8.51 -1.94
C LYS A 106 18.72 -7.16 -1.54
N ILE A 107 18.27 -7.00 -0.29
CA ILE A 107 17.52 -5.81 0.19
C ILE A 107 18.12 -5.18 1.45
N ASN A 108 19.39 -5.41 1.73
CA ASN A 108 20.07 -4.95 2.95
C ASN A 108 20.18 -3.40 3.04
N THR A 109 20.37 -2.71 1.91
CA THR A 109 20.41 -1.24 1.87
C THR A 109 19.08 -0.65 1.38
N LYS A 110 18.84 0.63 1.68
CA LYS A 110 17.66 1.37 1.19
C LYS A 110 17.57 1.37 -0.34
N ASN A 111 18.68 1.63 -1.03
CA ASN A 111 18.70 1.70 -2.50
C ASN A 111 18.43 0.33 -3.13
N LYS A 112 19.08 -0.72 -2.63
CA LYS A 112 18.81 -2.09 -3.10
C LYS A 112 17.36 -2.49 -2.87
N PHE A 113 16.80 -2.14 -1.71
CA PHE A 113 15.39 -2.38 -1.42
C PHE A 113 14.47 -1.65 -2.41
N ILE A 114 14.71 -0.35 -2.66
CA ILE A 114 13.90 0.44 -3.61
C ILE A 114 14.01 -0.15 -5.02
N ASN A 115 15.19 -0.53 -5.48
CA ASN A 115 15.38 -1.13 -6.79
C ASN A 115 14.58 -2.44 -6.94
N VAL A 116 14.60 -3.31 -5.93
CA VAL A 116 13.84 -4.55 -5.97
C VAL A 116 12.34 -4.29 -6.00
N ILE A 117 11.81 -3.47 -5.08
CA ILE A 117 10.37 -3.21 -5.06
C ILE A 117 9.87 -2.38 -6.25
N SER A 118 10.73 -1.61 -6.91
CA SER A 118 10.35 -0.87 -8.12
C SER A 118 10.11 -1.77 -9.33
N GLN A 119 10.69 -2.97 -9.34
CA GLN A 119 10.50 -3.97 -10.40
C GLN A 119 9.25 -4.83 -10.19
N GLU A 120 8.67 -4.81 -8.99
CA GLU A 120 7.43 -5.52 -8.70
C GLU A 120 6.24 -4.85 -9.37
N ASN A 121 5.21 -5.62 -9.67
CA ASN A 121 3.99 -5.15 -10.30
C ASN A 121 2.78 -5.35 -9.37
N ASN A 122 1.73 -4.61 -9.64
CA ASN A 122 0.41 -4.89 -9.07
C ASN A 122 -0.46 -5.49 -10.19
N ASP A 123 -0.76 -6.79 -10.11
CA ASP A 123 -1.52 -7.53 -11.13
C ASP A 123 -2.93 -6.96 -11.36
N LEU A 124 -3.46 -6.23 -10.39
CA LEU A 124 -4.78 -5.60 -10.49
C LEU A 124 -4.73 -4.25 -11.23
N GLN A 125 -3.55 -3.63 -11.32
CA GLN A 125 -3.41 -2.26 -11.83
C GLN A 125 -3.84 -2.13 -13.28
N SER A 126 -3.41 -3.02 -14.16
CA SER A 126 -3.76 -2.98 -15.59
C SER A 126 -5.26 -3.09 -15.84
N ILE A 127 -5.95 -3.88 -15.01
CA ILE A 127 -7.41 -4.04 -15.06
C ILE A 127 -8.10 -2.73 -14.68
N VAL A 128 -7.61 -2.07 -13.62
CA VAL A 128 -8.17 -0.80 -13.15
C VAL A 128 -7.86 0.34 -14.12
N GLU A 129 -6.64 0.40 -14.67
CA GLU A 129 -6.27 1.38 -15.70
C GLU A 129 -7.14 1.29 -16.96
N LYS A 130 -7.45 0.06 -17.38
CA LYS A 130 -8.35 -0.16 -18.53
C LYS A 130 -9.77 0.33 -18.24
N LYS A 131 -10.28 0.10 -17.04
CA LYS A 131 -11.63 0.54 -16.65
C LYS A 131 -11.68 2.03 -16.34
N TYR A 132 -10.63 2.57 -15.75
CA TYR A 132 -10.53 3.96 -15.29
C TYR A 132 -9.23 4.59 -15.79
N PRO A 133 -9.19 5.16 -17.00
CA PRO A 133 -7.97 5.74 -17.61
C PRO A 133 -7.30 6.83 -16.75
N ILE A 134 -8.07 7.47 -15.85
CA ILE A 134 -7.54 8.46 -14.91
C ILE A 134 -6.45 7.88 -13.98
N ILE A 135 -6.49 6.57 -13.67
CA ILE A 135 -5.45 5.90 -12.88
C ILE A 135 -4.12 5.94 -13.63
N LYS A 136 -4.10 5.58 -14.91
CA LYS A 136 -2.89 5.63 -15.75
C LYS A 136 -2.34 7.06 -15.83
N LYS A 137 -3.22 8.05 -16.09
CA LYS A 137 -2.85 9.47 -16.13
C LYS A 137 -2.23 9.94 -14.82
N LEU A 138 -2.81 9.54 -13.68
CA LEU A 138 -2.34 9.89 -12.35
C LEU A 138 -0.98 9.25 -12.06
N LEU A 139 -0.80 7.97 -12.36
CA LEU A 139 0.47 7.25 -12.14
C LEU A 139 1.61 7.86 -12.95
N ILE A 140 1.35 8.25 -14.20
CA ILE A 140 2.32 8.97 -15.03
C ILE A 140 2.67 10.30 -14.36
N ALA A 141 1.67 11.09 -13.97
CA ALA A 141 1.90 12.39 -13.34
C ALA A 141 2.71 12.29 -12.04
N ILE A 142 2.49 11.24 -11.23
CA ILE A 142 3.27 10.99 -10.01
C ILE A 142 4.71 10.59 -10.35
N ARG A 143 4.89 9.71 -11.33
CA ARG A 143 6.20 9.21 -11.74
C ARG A 143 7.10 10.30 -12.28
N ASP A 144 6.52 11.26 -13.02
CA ASP A 144 7.25 12.34 -13.67
C ASP A 144 7.68 13.45 -12.69
N GLU A 145 7.24 13.40 -11.43
CA GLU A 145 7.67 14.35 -10.41
C GLU A 145 9.12 14.10 -9.96
N LYS A 146 9.88 15.20 -9.82
CA LYS A 146 11.30 15.15 -9.42
C LYS A 146 11.48 14.38 -8.11
N GLY A 147 12.35 13.37 -8.12
CA GLY A 147 12.67 12.56 -6.95
C GLY A 147 11.75 11.35 -6.75
N CYS A 148 10.77 11.14 -7.61
CA CYS A 148 9.97 9.92 -7.62
C CYS A 148 10.85 8.74 -8.08
N CYS A 149 10.88 7.68 -7.28
CA CYS A 149 11.58 6.44 -7.62
C CYS A 149 10.70 5.55 -8.51
N PHE A 150 9.42 5.44 -8.16
CA PHE A 150 8.40 4.77 -8.95
C PHE A 150 7.00 5.15 -8.45
N SER A 151 5.99 4.90 -9.29
CA SER A 151 4.58 5.04 -8.93
C SER A 151 3.82 3.73 -9.17
N ARG A 152 2.81 3.45 -8.34
CA ARG A 152 1.98 2.24 -8.45
C ARG A 152 0.63 2.44 -7.78
N MET A 153 -0.37 1.68 -8.21
CA MET A 153 -1.64 1.56 -7.51
C MET A 153 -1.52 0.60 -6.33
N THR A 154 -2.19 0.88 -5.20
CA THR A 154 -2.18 -0.01 -4.03
C THR A 154 -3.40 -0.94 -4.03
N GLY A 155 -3.17 -2.23 -3.78
CA GLY A 155 -4.22 -3.24 -3.71
C GLY A 155 -5.13 -3.23 -4.94
N SER A 156 -6.43 -3.31 -4.73
CA SER A 156 -7.46 -3.22 -5.78
C SER A 156 -7.79 -1.78 -6.21
N GLY A 157 -7.05 -0.81 -5.73
CA GLY A 157 -7.25 0.61 -6.01
C GLY A 157 -8.35 1.23 -5.11
N SER A 158 -8.63 2.48 -5.32
CA SER A 158 -8.16 3.42 -6.36
C SER A 158 -6.97 4.29 -5.96
N VAL A 159 -6.40 4.15 -4.77
CA VAL A 159 -5.24 4.95 -4.38
C VAL A 159 -4.03 4.57 -5.23
N CYS A 160 -3.41 5.60 -5.80
CA CYS A 160 -2.09 5.56 -6.42
C CYS A 160 -1.07 6.13 -5.44
N TYR A 161 0.14 5.59 -5.45
CA TYR A 161 1.22 6.12 -4.63
C TYR A 161 2.50 6.31 -5.44
N GLY A 162 3.31 7.24 -4.99
CA GLY A 162 4.69 7.39 -5.44
C GLY A 162 5.65 7.25 -4.27
N LEU A 163 6.73 6.49 -4.46
CA LEU A 163 7.86 6.44 -3.54
C LEU A 163 8.88 7.48 -3.95
N PHE A 164 9.34 8.28 -3.00
CA PHE A 164 10.30 9.37 -3.23
C PHE A 164 11.62 9.15 -2.50
N LYS A 165 12.70 9.72 -3.05
CA LYS A 165 14.05 9.65 -2.47
C LYS A 165 14.11 10.23 -1.06
N ASP A 166 13.42 11.37 -0.87
CA ASP A 166 13.43 12.12 0.38
C ASP A 166 12.08 12.83 0.62
N GLN A 167 11.95 13.39 1.82
CA GLN A 167 10.75 14.09 2.27
C GLN A 167 10.49 15.40 1.51
N ILE A 168 11.54 16.10 1.13
CA ILE A 168 11.43 17.42 0.50
C ILE A 168 10.83 17.27 -0.89
N THR A 169 11.36 16.34 -1.68
CA THR A 169 10.85 16.06 -3.03
C THR A 169 9.43 15.51 -2.98
N ALA A 170 9.11 14.63 -2.02
CA ALA A 170 7.74 14.13 -1.85
C ALA A 170 6.74 15.25 -1.54
N LYS A 171 7.06 16.17 -0.62
CA LYS A 171 6.18 17.29 -0.27
C LYS A 171 6.02 18.30 -1.43
N LYS A 172 7.09 18.59 -2.18
CA LYS A 172 7.02 19.43 -3.38
C LYS A 172 6.11 18.80 -4.45
N ALA A 173 6.27 17.51 -4.72
CA ALA A 173 5.42 16.77 -5.64
C ALA A 173 3.95 16.76 -5.20
N LEU A 174 3.70 16.54 -3.91
CA LEU A 174 2.35 16.58 -3.33
C LEU A 174 1.65 17.91 -3.63
N ASN A 175 2.33 19.04 -3.41
CA ASN A 175 1.76 20.37 -3.64
C ASN A 175 1.45 20.62 -5.12
N LYS A 176 2.35 20.26 -6.03
CA LYS A 176 2.13 20.37 -7.47
C LYS A 176 0.97 19.52 -7.96
N LEU A 177 0.89 18.27 -7.48
CA LEU A 177 -0.18 17.37 -7.88
C LEU A 177 -1.54 17.79 -7.31
N LYS A 178 -1.61 18.42 -6.13
CA LYS A 178 -2.84 19.03 -5.61
C LYS A 178 -3.36 20.13 -6.52
N ILE A 179 -2.49 20.95 -7.10
CA ILE A 179 -2.88 21.97 -8.07
C ILE A 179 -3.40 21.34 -9.37
N LYS A 180 -2.72 20.28 -9.84
CA LYS A 180 -3.09 19.58 -11.07
C LYS A 180 -4.38 18.76 -10.97
N PHE A 181 -4.70 18.26 -9.77
CA PHE A 181 -5.87 17.39 -9.50
C PHE A 181 -6.61 17.85 -8.23
N PRO A 182 -7.18 19.06 -8.19
CA PRO A 182 -7.68 19.69 -6.97
C PRO A 182 -8.82 18.92 -6.29
N SER A 183 -9.58 18.10 -7.04
CA SER A 183 -10.70 17.33 -6.52
C SER A 183 -10.29 15.98 -5.90
N PHE A 184 -8.99 15.58 -5.98
CA PHE A 184 -8.55 14.30 -5.46
C PHE A 184 -8.15 14.41 -3.99
N TRP A 185 -8.19 13.28 -3.30
CA TRP A 185 -7.63 13.19 -1.96
C TRP A 185 -6.12 12.95 -2.01
N PHE A 186 -5.38 13.63 -1.13
CA PHE A 186 -3.92 13.54 -1.04
C PHE A 186 -3.46 13.32 0.39
N SER A 187 -2.44 12.52 0.57
CA SER A 187 -1.72 12.38 1.83
C SER A 187 -0.23 12.19 1.61
N PHE A 188 0.57 12.78 2.50
CA PHE A 188 1.97 12.43 2.66
C PHE A 188 2.09 11.34 3.72
N ALA A 189 2.87 10.31 3.45
CA ALA A 189 3.15 9.24 4.40
C ALA A 189 4.64 8.91 4.47
N LYS A 190 5.08 8.43 5.62
CA LYS A 190 6.43 7.89 5.82
C LYS A 190 6.35 6.60 6.62
N THR A 191 7.29 5.68 6.35
CA THR A 191 7.45 4.50 7.21
C THR A 191 8.02 4.91 8.58
N VAL A 192 7.60 4.23 9.62
CA VAL A 192 8.03 4.42 11.02
C VAL A 192 9.04 3.37 11.44
#